data_0fef8b31acf3b4ba125d4ce0caa17e25
#
_entry.id   0fef8b31acf3b4ba125d4ce0caa17e25
#
_cell.length_a   1.000
_cell.length_b   1.000
_cell.length_c   1.000
_cell.angle_alpha   90.00
_cell.angle_beta   90.00
_cell.angle_gamma   90.00
#
_symmetry.space_group_name_H-M   'P 1'
#
loop_
_entity.id
_entity.type
_entity.pdbx_description
1 polymer ?
#
loop_
_entity_poly.entity_id
_entity_poly.type
_entity_poly.pdbx_seq_one_letter_code
_entity_poly.pdbx_strand_id
1 'polypeptide(L)'
;MVLPVPSLPVPSLPVPSLTALRRRQSAKWRMHAPDVLPLSIAEMDFELAAPVVAALQQALADSDAGYAGSAGDLAEAYAGFAADVWDWTVDPAQVTPVTDVGVGAVELLRLLSPRRVIISSPVYPPFFDWVAETRTPLVDVPLRLDAGRWRLDLDRLSATLHAGDAYLLCNPQNPVGTAHSAAELGALVEAAAVTGATILSDEIHAPLALPGSRVTPVLTVPGAGEVAYALVSASKAWNLAGLKCAMVIAGSSSAAARAAALPPDTRWRVGHFGVLASTAAFAAGRPWLAELVATLDQRKSWLAGVLEERLPGLPWMAPQAGYLAWLDCSGIGSGSAVAERLLTQGRVAVEPGERFGAAGAGHLRLNFATSEELLALAIGRMAGALNG
;
A
#
# COMPACT_ATOMS: atom_id res chain seq x y z
N MET A 1 24.18 -28.09 -5.62
CA MET A 1 23.87 -28.09 -7.05
C MET A 1 22.65 -27.22 -7.22
N VAL A 2 22.83 -26.00 -7.74
CA VAL A 2 21.70 -25.06 -7.95
C VAL A 2 20.94 -25.59 -9.16
N LEU A 3 19.72 -26.07 -8.95
CA LEU A 3 18.84 -26.47 -10.04
C LEU A 3 18.49 -25.24 -10.88
N PRO A 4 18.41 -25.33 -12.21
CA PRO A 4 18.01 -24.22 -13.05
C PRO A 4 16.56 -23.83 -12.69
N VAL A 5 16.38 -22.57 -12.31
CA VAL A 5 15.06 -21.98 -12.11
C VAL A 5 14.43 -21.78 -13.49
N PRO A 6 13.18 -22.19 -13.74
CA PRO A 6 12.54 -21.97 -15.04
C PRO A 6 12.50 -20.46 -15.35
N SER A 7 13.06 -20.08 -16.49
CA SER A 7 13.03 -18.70 -16.99
C SER A 7 11.62 -18.31 -17.43
N LEU A 8 11.16 -17.13 -17.07
CA LEU A 8 9.88 -16.59 -17.51
C LEU A 8 9.96 -16.14 -18.98
N PRO A 9 8.97 -16.46 -19.81
CA PRO A 9 9.01 -16.22 -21.25
C PRO A 9 8.52 -14.82 -21.70
N VAL A 10 8.21 -13.90 -20.77
CA VAL A 10 7.63 -12.58 -21.10
C VAL A 10 8.58 -11.45 -20.65
N PRO A 11 8.72 -10.35 -21.41
CA PRO A 11 9.48 -9.19 -20.98
C PRO A 11 9.00 -8.70 -19.61
N SER A 12 9.88 -8.70 -18.63
CA SER A 12 9.60 -8.14 -17.30
C SER A 12 10.30 -6.78 -17.18
N LEU A 13 9.71 -5.87 -16.40
CA LEU A 13 10.35 -4.60 -16.11
C LEU A 13 11.80 -4.82 -15.61
N PRO A 14 12.76 -4.04 -16.10
CA PRO A 14 14.14 -4.19 -15.71
C PRO A 14 14.33 -3.86 -14.22
N VAL A 15 15.10 -4.70 -13.55
CA VAL A 15 15.59 -4.46 -12.19
C VAL A 15 17.10 -4.27 -12.26
N PRO A 16 17.65 -3.20 -11.68
CA PRO A 16 19.10 -3.01 -11.61
C PRO A 16 19.80 -4.17 -10.91
N SER A 17 21.06 -4.43 -11.26
CA SER A 17 21.85 -5.47 -10.59
C SER A 17 21.91 -5.24 -9.08
N LEU A 18 22.12 -6.30 -8.29
CA LEU A 18 22.25 -6.20 -6.82
C LEU A 18 23.33 -5.19 -6.42
N THR A 19 24.44 -5.11 -7.17
CA THR A 19 25.49 -4.11 -6.96
C THR A 19 24.98 -2.69 -7.16
N ALA A 20 24.13 -2.46 -8.17
CA ALA A 20 23.51 -1.16 -8.40
C ALA A 20 22.47 -0.82 -7.33
N LEU A 21 21.65 -1.79 -6.94
CA LEU A 21 20.65 -1.62 -5.86
C LEU A 21 21.31 -1.27 -4.53
N ARG A 22 22.44 -1.87 -4.20
CA ARG A 22 23.22 -1.55 -2.98
C ARG A 22 23.78 -0.12 -2.95
N ARG A 23 23.80 0.61 -4.07
CA ARG A 23 24.15 2.05 -4.10
C ARG A 23 22.99 2.95 -3.73
N ARG A 24 21.74 2.46 -3.77
CA ARG A 24 20.56 3.25 -3.38
C ARG A 24 20.66 3.70 -1.93
N GLN A 25 20.17 4.91 -1.64
CA GLN A 25 20.20 5.52 -0.30
C GLN A 25 18.84 5.45 0.40
N SER A 26 17.82 4.82 -0.22
CA SER A 26 16.50 4.68 0.39
C SER A 26 16.53 3.77 1.62
N ALA A 27 15.52 3.92 2.48
CA ALA A 27 15.41 3.16 3.72
C ALA A 27 15.50 1.65 3.49
N LYS A 28 14.86 1.13 2.44
CA LYS A 28 14.94 -0.29 2.07
C LYS A 28 16.38 -0.80 2.02
N TRP A 29 17.29 -0.05 1.40
CA TRP A 29 18.66 -0.47 1.15
C TRP A 29 19.67 0.00 2.21
N ARG A 30 19.23 0.79 3.22
CA ARG A 30 20.11 1.37 4.27
C ARG A 30 19.77 0.96 5.68
N MET A 31 18.60 0.37 5.92
CA MET A 31 18.16 -0.01 7.25
C MET A 31 18.98 -1.15 7.85
N HIS A 32 19.51 -2.04 7.01
CA HIS A 32 20.26 -3.23 7.43
C HIS A 32 21.70 -3.22 6.91
N ALA A 33 22.52 -4.11 7.45
CA ALA A 33 23.90 -4.30 6.98
C ALA A 33 23.93 -4.69 5.48
N PRO A 34 25.01 -4.34 4.74
CA PRO A 34 25.04 -4.48 3.27
C PRO A 34 24.89 -5.91 2.72
N ASP A 35 25.12 -6.92 3.53
CA ASP A 35 24.98 -8.35 3.18
C ASP A 35 23.56 -8.91 3.38
N VAL A 36 22.68 -8.13 4.05
CA VAL A 36 21.27 -8.47 4.25
C VAL A 36 20.47 -8.15 2.99
N LEU A 37 19.59 -9.06 2.59
CA LEU A 37 18.63 -8.84 1.50
C LEU A 37 17.36 -8.20 2.07
N PRO A 38 17.00 -6.97 1.65
CA PRO A 38 15.92 -6.22 2.29
C PRO A 38 14.57 -6.49 1.62
N LEU A 39 13.79 -7.43 2.16
CA LEU A 39 12.44 -7.76 1.69
C LEU A 39 11.34 -7.31 2.68
N SER A 40 11.65 -6.44 3.65
CA SER A 40 10.70 -5.96 4.66
C SER A 40 9.91 -4.74 4.20
N ILE A 41 10.56 -3.73 3.61
CA ILE A 41 9.94 -2.45 3.27
C ILE A 41 9.19 -2.53 1.95
N ALA A 42 8.00 -1.90 1.90
CA ALA A 42 7.17 -1.82 0.71
C ALA A 42 7.67 -0.72 -0.27
N GLU A 43 8.89 -0.91 -0.78
CA GLU A 43 9.51 -0.18 -1.89
C GLU A 43 9.91 -1.18 -2.99
N MET A 44 9.81 -0.79 -4.26
CA MET A 44 10.16 -1.65 -5.38
C MET A 44 11.61 -1.43 -5.84
N ASP A 45 12.18 -2.44 -6.49
CA ASP A 45 13.54 -2.35 -7.03
C ASP A 45 13.58 -2.04 -8.53
N PHE A 46 12.44 -1.95 -9.20
CA PHE A 46 12.34 -1.58 -10.62
C PHE A 46 12.88 -0.17 -10.90
N GLU A 47 13.22 0.10 -12.15
CA GLU A 47 13.53 1.44 -12.62
C GLU A 47 12.26 2.29 -12.66
N LEU A 48 12.41 3.61 -12.53
CA LEU A 48 11.28 4.54 -12.57
C LEU A 48 10.66 4.61 -13.98
N ALA A 49 9.38 4.90 -14.04
CA ALA A 49 8.67 5.15 -15.28
C ALA A 49 9.29 6.32 -16.06
N ALA A 50 9.50 6.16 -17.37
CA ALA A 50 10.15 7.17 -18.20
C ALA A 50 9.49 8.57 -18.12
N PRO A 51 8.13 8.71 -18.10
CA PRO A 51 7.50 10.02 -17.93
C PRO A 51 7.84 10.70 -16.61
N VAL A 52 7.99 9.92 -15.54
CA VAL A 52 8.37 10.43 -14.22
C VAL A 52 9.82 10.92 -14.25
N VAL A 53 10.73 10.13 -14.82
CA VAL A 53 12.14 10.52 -14.97
C VAL A 53 12.26 11.81 -15.77
N ALA A 54 11.55 11.91 -16.90
CA ALA A 54 11.57 13.09 -17.76
C ALA A 54 11.07 14.35 -17.03
N ALA A 55 9.97 14.26 -16.28
CA ALA A 55 9.43 15.39 -15.51
C ALA A 55 10.43 15.89 -14.45
N LEU A 56 11.07 14.95 -13.72
CA LEU A 56 12.06 15.32 -12.70
C LEU A 56 13.34 15.90 -13.33
N GLN A 57 13.81 15.35 -14.44
CA GLN A 57 14.98 15.87 -15.15
C GLN A 57 14.73 17.28 -15.70
N GLN A 58 13.54 17.55 -16.22
CA GLN A 58 13.18 18.87 -16.70
C GLN A 58 13.18 19.90 -15.55
N ALA A 59 12.53 19.57 -14.42
CA ALA A 59 12.52 20.45 -13.25
C ALA A 59 13.94 20.78 -12.73
N LEU A 60 14.84 19.77 -12.74
CA LEU A 60 16.24 19.98 -12.36
C LEU A 60 16.97 20.87 -13.37
N ALA A 61 16.74 20.68 -14.68
CA ALA A 61 17.34 21.50 -15.73
C ALA A 61 16.89 22.96 -15.63
N ASP A 62 15.62 23.19 -15.26
CA ASP A 62 15.04 24.52 -15.08
C ASP A 62 15.39 25.16 -13.73
N SER A 63 16.11 24.42 -12.85
CA SER A 63 16.38 24.83 -11.46
C SER A 63 15.09 25.10 -10.67
N ASP A 64 13.99 24.41 -11.01
CA ASP A 64 12.67 24.54 -10.39
C ASP A 64 12.56 23.67 -9.13
N ALA A 65 13.10 24.16 -8.03
CA ALA A 65 13.15 23.49 -6.73
C ALA A 65 12.43 24.30 -5.63
N GLY A 66 11.47 25.13 -6.01
CA GLY A 66 10.66 25.95 -5.09
C GLY A 66 9.55 25.14 -4.40
N TYR A 67 8.65 25.86 -3.76
CA TYR A 67 7.43 25.27 -3.19
C TYR A 67 6.50 24.77 -4.30
N ALA A 68 5.78 23.68 -4.00
CA ALA A 68 4.70 23.24 -4.89
C ALA A 68 3.65 24.36 -5.02
N GLY A 69 3.32 24.71 -6.25
CA GLY A 69 2.29 25.68 -6.55
C GLY A 69 0.89 25.07 -6.44
N SER A 70 -0.03 25.50 -7.32
CA SER A 70 -1.33 24.84 -7.44
C SER A 70 -1.14 23.37 -7.84
N ALA A 71 -1.81 22.46 -7.13
CA ALA A 71 -1.86 21.05 -7.50
C ALA A 71 -3.02 20.70 -8.44
N GLY A 72 -3.53 21.69 -9.21
CA GLY A 72 -4.62 21.49 -10.15
C GLY A 72 -4.32 20.43 -11.19
N ASP A 73 -3.15 20.51 -11.81
CA ASP A 73 -2.69 19.52 -12.81
C ASP A 73 -2.61 18.10 -12.23
N LEU A 74 -2.22 17.97 -10.96
CA LEU A 74 -2.20 16.67 -10.27
C LEU A 74 -3.63 16.15 -10.07
N ALA A 75 -4.57 16.99 -9.67
CA ALA A 75 -5.96 16.62 -9.48
C ALA A 75 -6.62 16.20 -10.80
N GLU A 76 -6.35 16.92 -11.89
CA GLU A 76 -6.83 16.60 -13.23
C GLU A 76 -6.22 15.29 -13.75
N ALA A 77 -4.90 15.10 -13.58
CA ALA A 77 -4.22 13.86 -13.97
C ALA A 77 -4.77 12.65 -13.21
N TYR A 78 -5.03 12.80 -11.89
CA TYR A 78 -5.66 11.73 -11.12
C TYR A 78 -7.10 11.46 -11.57
N ALA A 79 -7.89 12.50 -11.83
CA ALA A 79 -9.26 12.35 -12.31
C ALA A 79 -9.31 11.60 -13.66
N GLY A 80 -8.42 11.92 -14.60
CA GLY A 80 -8.26 11.18 -15.84
C GLY A 80 -7.88 9.72 -15.62
N PHE A 81 -6.92 9.47 -14.73
CA PHE A 81 -6.50 8.11 -14.37
C PHE A 81 -7.65 7.31 -13.73
N ALA A 82 -8.40 7.91 -12.79
CA ALA A 82 -9.52 7.27 -12.12
C ALA A 82 -10.66 6.91 -13.08
N ALA A 83 -10.98 7.81 -14.02
CA ALA A 83 -11.97 7.57 -15.05
C ALA A 83 -11.57 6.38 -15.94
N ASP A 84 -10.32 6.33 -16.36
CA ASP A 84 -9.80 5.31 -17.25
C ASP A 84 -9.66 3.91 -16.61
N VAL A 85 -9.36 3.85 -15.31
CA VAL A 85 -9.05 2.57 -14.61
C VAL A 85 -10.27 2.00 -13.90
N TRP A 86 -11.10 2.87 -13.31
CA TRP A 86 -12.21 2.46 -12.46
C TRP A 86 -13.59 2.94 -12.94
N ASP A 87 -13.67 3.66 -14.08
CA ASP A 87 -14.89 4.34 -14.53
C ASP A 87 -15.43 5.29 -13.44
N TRP A 88 -14.50 5.94 -12.73
CA TRP A 88 -14.81 6.83 -11.60
C TRP A 88 -14.57 8.29 -11.96
N THR A 89 -15.66 9.07 -11.98
CA THR A 89 -15.60 10.51 -12.19
C THR A 89 -15.21 11.22 -10.89
N VAL A 90 -14.01 11.75 -10.85
CA VAL A 90 -13.50 12.57 -9.75
C VAL A 90 -13.60 14.03 -10.15
N ASP A 91 -14.20 14.87 -9.30
CA ASP A 91 -14.17 16.32 -9.45
C ASP A 91 -12.82 16.85 -8.93
N PRO A 92 -11.95 17.45 -9.77
CA PRO A 92 -10.69 18.01 -9.33
C PRO A 92 -10.81 19.03 -8.18
N ALA A 93 -11.94 19.72 -8.05
CA ALA A 93 -12.20 20.65 -6.95
C ALA A 93 -12.38 19.95 -5.58
N GLN A 94 -12.64 18.66 -5.58
CA GLN A 94 -12.78 17.82 -4.37
C GLN A 94 -11.47 17.15 -3.95
N VAL A 95 -10.37 17.45 -4.63
CA VAL A 95 -9.05 16.90 -4.37
C VAL A 95 -8.22 17.87 -3.53
N THR A 96 -7.72 17.40 -2.40
CA THR A 96 -6.82 18.18 -1.53
C THR A 96 -5.45 17.51 -1.47
N PRO A 97 -4.36 18.16 -1.94
CA PRO A 97 -3.02 17.62 -1.85
C PRO A 97 -2.53 17.60 -0.40
N VAL A 98 -1.81 16.54 -0.05
CA VAL A 98 -1.17 16.33 1.26
C VAL A 98 0.20 15.71 1.07
N THR A 99 1.07 15.81 2.07
CA THR A 99 2.46 15.33 2.00
C THR A 99 2.56 13.83 1.74
N ASP A 100 1.78 13.05 2.46
CA ASP A 100 1.62 11.60 2.26
C ASP A 100 0.28 11.13 2.85
N VAL A 101 -0.07 9.87 2.61
CA VAL A 101 -1.33 9.28 3.08
C VAL A 101 -1.43 9.33 4.60
N GLY A 102 -0.33 9.11 5.32
CA GLY A 102 -0.33 9.17 6.78
C GLY A 102 -0.62 10.57 7.33
N VAL A 103 0.03 11.58 6.77
CA VAL A 103 -0.28 12.98 7.13
C VAL A 103 -1.73 13.31 6.79
N GLY A 104 -2.22 12.91 5.63
CA GLY A 104 -3.62 13.09 5.24
C GLY A 104 -4.59 12.44 6.23
N ALA A 105 -4.32 11.20 6.65
CA ALA A 105 -5.13 10.47 7.63
C ALA A 105 -5.12 11.17 8.99
N VAL A 106 -3.95 11.54 9.52
CA VAL A 106 -3.81 12.22 10.81
C VAL A 106 -4.52 13.57 10.82
N GLU A 107 -4.33 14.36 9.79
CA GLU A 107 -4.97 15.69 9.71
C GLU A 107 -6.48 15.59 9.52
N LEU A 108 -6.98 14.59 8.77
CA LEU A 108 -8.43 14.33 8.70
C LEU A 108 -8.97 13.88 10.07
N LEU A 109 -8.28 12.99 10.77
CA LEU A 109 -8.69 12.56 12.11
C LEU A 109 -8.72 13.74 13.09
N ARG A 110 -7.73 14.65 13.05
CA ARG A 110 -7.74 15.88 13.87
C ARG A 110 -8.92 16.77 13.53
N LEU A 111 -9.18 16.96 12.24
CA LEU A 111 -10.29 17.81 11.76
C LEU A 111 -11.66 17.24 12.13
N LEU A 112 -11.85 15.93 11.96
CA LEU A 112 -13.10 15.23 12.24
C LEU A 112 -13.31 15.01 13.75
N SER A 113 -12.23 14.97 14.53
CA SER A 113 -12.25 14.75 15.99
C SER A 113 -13.14 13.57 16.40
N PRO A 114 -12.94 12.36 15.85
CA PRO A 114 -13.82 11.23 16.13
C PRO A 114 -13.75 10.81 17.60
N ARG A 115 -14.83 10.23 18.10
CA ARG A 115 -14.90 9.68 19.47
C ARG A 115 -13.97 8.48 19.63
N ARG A 116 -13.86 7.65 18.60
CA ARG A 116 -12.99 6.47 18.52
C ARG A 116 -12.57 6.30 17.07
N VAL A 117 -11.45 5.65 16.89
CA VAL A 117 -11.04 5.15 15.56
C VAL A 117 -11.08 3.63 15.58
N ILE A 118 -11.77 3.06 14.60
CA ILE A 118 -11.86 1.63 14.40
C ILE A 118 -10.90 1.24 13.26
N ILE A 119 -10.18 0.14 13.42
CA ILE A 119 -9.34 -0.49 12.41
C ILE A 119 -9.66 -1.98 12.32
N SER A 120 -9.15 -2.67 11.29
CA SER A 120 -9.28 -4.12 11.14
C SER A 120 -7.90 -4.76 10.91
N SER A 121 -7.32 -5.32 11.99
CA SER A 121 -6.04 -6.05 11.89
C SER A 121 -6.23 -7.45 11.26
N PRO A 122 -5.18 -8.04 10.60
CA PRO A 122 -3.86 -7.47 10.40
C PRO A 122 -3.91 -6.30 9.41
N VAL A 123 -3.32 -5.17 9.81
CA VAL A 123 -3.35 -3.92 9.04
C VAL A 123 -2.00 -3.21 9.10
N TYR A 124 -1.75 -2.33 8.15
CA TYR A 124 -0.54 -1.53 8.05
C TYR A 124 -0.14 -0.89 9.40
N PRO A 125 1.06 -1.18 9.94
CA PRO A 125 1.44 -0.77 11.30
C PRO A 125 1.25 0.72 11.60
N PRO A 126 1.56 1.65 10.69
CA PRO A 126 1.33 3.07 10.95
C PRO A 126 -0.13 3.48 11.24
N PHE A 127 -1.14 2.64 10.97
CA PHE A 127 -2.52 2.92 11.40
C PHE A 127 -2.60 3.07 12.92
N PHE A 128 -1.88 2.24 13.65
CA PHE A 128 -1.78 2.34 15.12
C PHE A 128 -1.11 3.65 15.54
N ASP A 129 -0.01 4.02 14.86
CA ASP A 129 0.74 5.24 15.14
C ASP A 129 -0.08 6.50 14.84
N TRP A 130 -0.81 6.52 13.70
CA TRP A 130 -1.68 7.65 13.31
C TRP A 130 -2.78 7.90 14.35
N VAL A 131 -3.41 6.82 14.85
CA VAL A 131 -4.43 6.95 15.89
C VAL A 131 -3.81 7.42 17.20
N ALA A 132 -2.67 6.86 17.59
CA ALA A 132 -1.95 7.28 18.79
C ALA A 132 -1.54 8.77 18.74
N GLU A 133 -1.08 9.26 17.57
CA GLU A 133 -0.70 10.67 17.38
C GLU A 133 -1.88 11.63 17.57
N THR A 134 -3.10 11.21 17.23
CA THR A 134 -4.30 12.00 17.47
C THR A 134 -4.85 11.88 18.89
N ARG A 135 -4.29 10.94 19.70
CA ARG A 135 -4.77 10.61 21.05
C ARG A 135 -6.23 10.16 21.07
N THR A 136 -6.72 9.63 19.97
CA THR A 136 -8.09 9.11 19.86
C THR A 136 -8.11 7.65 20.34
N PRO A 137 -9.14 7.22 21.09
CA PRO A 137 -9.28 5.82 21.48
C PRO A 137 -9.34 4.90 20.25
N LEU A 138 -8.54 3.83 20.26
CA LEU A 138 -8.48 2.83 19.21
C LEU A 138 -9.34 1.62 19.55
N VAL A 139 -10.10 1.12 18.57
CA VAL A 139 -10.81 -0.16 18.64
C VAL A 139 -10.37 -1.03 17.47
N ASP A 140 -9.88 -2.22 17.74
CA ASP A 140 -9.53 -3.20 16.71
C ASP A 140 -10.69 -4.21 16.54
N VAL A 141 -11.23 -4.28 15.34
CA VAL A 141 -12.17 -5.31 14.90
C VAL A 141 -11.45 -6.16 13.87
N PRO A 142 -10.75 -7.23 14.29
CA PRO A 142 -9.91 -8.01 13.40
C PRO A 142 -10.66 -8.54 12.19
N LEU A 143 -9.94 -8.65 11.06
CA LEU A 143 -10.40 -9.39 9.90
C LEU A 143 -10.69 -10.83 10.29
N ARG A 144 -11.62 -11.46 9.59
CA ARG A 144 -11.86 -12.90 9.69
C ARG A 144 -11.25 -13.65 8.52
N LEU A 145 -10.76 -14.85 8.77
CA LEU A 145 -10.35 -15.76 7.72
C LEU A 145 -11.59 -16.55 7.23
N ASP A 146 -11.96 -16.35 5.98
CA ASP A 146 -13.12 -16.97 5.35
C ASP A 146 -12.72 -17.59 4.02
N ALA A 147 -12.97 -18.88 3.84
CA ALA A 147 -12.59 -19.66 2.66
C ALA A 147 -11.13 -19.42 2.22
N GLY A 148 -10.19 -19.34 3.18
CA GLY A 148 -8.77 -19.10 2.94
C GLY A 148 -8.44 -17.65 2.59
N ARG A 149 -9.33 -16.67 2.82
CA ARG A 149 -9.08 -15.24 2.58
C ARG A 149 -9.42 -14.40 3.79
N TRP A 150 -8.60 -13.41 4.05
CA TRP A 150 -8.88 -12.39 5.05
C TRP A 150 -9.96 -11.43 4.53
N ARG A 151 -11.05 -11.25 5.29
CA ARG A 151 -12.19 -10.41 4.93
C ARG A 151 -12.60 -9.53 6.10
N LEU A 152 -13.30 -8.45 5.81
CA LEU A 152 -13.96 -7.63 6.84
C LEU A 152 -14.97 -8.47 7.63
N ASP A 153 -14.95 -8.35 8.95
CA ASP A 153 -15.99 -8.88 9.82
C ASP A 153 -17.13 -7.86 9.91
N LEU A 154 -17.98 -7.86 8.87
CA LEU A 154 -19.02 -6.86 8.70
C LEU A 154 -20.05 -6.88 9.83
N ASP A 155 -20.35 -8.06 10.39
CA ASP A 155 -21.29 -8.19 11.50
C ASP A 155 -20.73 -7.49 12.75
N ARG A 156 -19.46 -7.74 13.08
CA ARG A 156 -18.79 -7.06 14.19
C ARG A 156 -18.59 -5.57 13.94
N LEU A 157 -18.25 -5.17 12.71
CA LEU A 157 -18.10 -3.76 12.34
C LEU A 157 -19.42 -3.03 12.50
N SER A 158 -20.52 -3.56 11.98
CA SER A 158 -21.85 -2.97 12.11
C SER A 158 -22.31 -2.83 13.58
N ALA A 159 -21.97 -3.82 14.41
CA ALA A 159 -22.27 -3.77 15.85
C ALA A 159 -21.34 -2.82 16.63
N THR A 160 -20.17 -2.49 16.09
CA THR A 160 -19.16 -1.68 16.79
C THR A 160 -19.23 -0.19 16.41
N LEU A 161 -19.59 0.12 15.17
CA LEU A 161 -19.65 1.49 14.66
C LEU A 161 -20.80 2.27 15.31
N HIS A 162 -20.51 3.49 15.77
CA HIS A 162 -21.47 4.41 16.36
C HIS A 162 -21.26 5.84 15.82
N ALA A 163 -22.24 6.69 16.08
CA ALA A 163 -22.18 8.09 15.68
C ALA A 163 -20.93 8.79 16.21
N GLY A 164 -20.22 9.45 15.31
CA GLY A 164 -18.97 10.16 15.59
C GLY A 164 -17.72 9.27 15.68
N ASP A 165 -17.82 7.99 15.35
CA ASP A 165 -16.63 7.14 15.15
C ASP A 165 -16.02 7.36 13.76
N ALA A 166 -14.72 7.07 13.61
CA ALA A 166 -14.07 6.95 12.31
C ALA A 166 -13.59 5.51 12.08
N TYR A 167 -13.75 5.00 10.88
CA TYR A 167 -13.18 3.72 10.45
C TYR A 167 -12.02 3.97 9.48
N LEU A 168 -10.80 3.54 9.84
CA LEU A 168 -9.66 3.54 8.94
C LEU A 168 -9.67 2.24 8.13
N LEU A 169 -10.07 2.34 6.87
CA LEU A 169 -10.08 1.24 5.92
C LEU A 169 -8.75 1.18 5.18
N CYS A 170 -8.16 0.00 5.05
CA CYS A 170 -7.04 -0.28 4.16
C CYS A 170 -7.55 -1.01 2.92
N ASN A 171 -7.58 -0.37 1.76
CA ASN A 171 -8.20 -0.91 0.54
C ASN A 171 -7.33 -0.69 -0.72
N PRO A 172 -6.62 -1.69 -1.23
CA PRO A 172 -6.51 -3.08 -0.75
C PRO A 172 -5.80 -3.24 0.59
N GLN A 173 -6.12 -4.33 1.28
CA GLN A 173 -5.64 -4.58 2.65
C GLN A 173 -4.15 -4.97 2.67
N ASN A 174 -3.32 -4.17 3.28
CA ASN A 174 -1.94 -4.50 3.61
C ASN A 174 -1.88 -5.01 5.07
N PRO A 175 -1.40 -6.22 5.35
CA PRO A 175 -0.40 -6.98 4.58
C PRO A 175 -0.95 -8.10 3.68
N VAL A 176 -2.21 -8.45 3.80
CA VAL A 176 -2.79 -9.69 3.24
C VAL A 176 -3.09 -9.61 1.74
N GLY A 177 -2.99 -8.42 1.13
CA GLY A 177 -3.21 -8.21 -0.30
C GLY A 177 -4.65 -8.43 -0.77
N THR A 178 -5.62 -8.47 0.14
CA THR A 178 -7.05 -8.62 -0.21
C THR A 178 -7.59 -7.34 -0.83
N ALA A 179 -8.23 -7.44 -1.97
CA ALA A 179 -9.11 -6.42 -2.52
C ALA A 179 -10.54 -6.67 -1.99
N HIS A 180 -11.05 -5.73 -1.19
CA HIS A 180 -12.42 -5.82 -0.69
C HIS A 180 -13.40 -5.72 -1.85
N SER A 181 -14.41 -6.58 -1.87
CA SER A 181 -15.43 -6.59 -2.90
C SER A 181 -16.35 -5.37 -2.82
N ALA A 182 -16.97 -4.99 -3.94
CA ALA A 182 -17.97 -3.92 -3.95
C ALA A 182 -19.12 -4.20 -2.98
N ALA A 183 -19.50 -5.47 -2.77
CA ALA A 183 -20.53 -5.86 -1.81
C ALA A 183 -20.08 -5.65 -0.35
N GLU A 184 -18.83 -6.02 0.00
CA GLU A 184 -18.27 -5.76 1.33
C GLU A 184 -18.18 -4.26 1.62
N LEU A 185 -17.69 -3.48 0.65
CA LEU A 185 -17.62 -2.03 0.78
C LEU A 185 -19.00 -1.38 0.84
N GLY A 186 -19.98 -1.90 0.08
CA GLY A 186 -21.38 -1.47 0.14
C GLY A 186 -21.99 -1.64 1.53
N ALA A 187 -21.81 -2.81 2.13
CA ALA A 187 -22.30 -3.07 3.48
C ALA A 187 -21.59 -2.20 4.54
N LEU A 188 -20.28 -1.94 4.38
CA LEU A 188 -19.54 -1.03 5.26
C LEU A 188 -20.04 0.41 5.13
N VAL A 189 -20.26 0.90 3.90
CA VAL A 189 -20.80 2.25 3.64
C VAL A 189 -22.21 2.39 4.22
N GLU A 190 -23.07 1.38 4.06
CA GLU A 190 -24.41 1.36 4.65
C GLU A 190 -24.32 1.42 6.19
N ALA A 191 -23.47 0.60 6.81
CA ALA A 191 -23.26 0.63 8.25
C ALA A 191 -22.78 1.99 8.75
N ALA A 192 -21.85 2.63 8.05
CA ALA A 192 -21.37 3.97 8.35
C ALA A 192 -22.48 5.03 8.21
N ALA A 193 -23.28 4.96 7.15
CA ALA A 193 -24.39 5.88 6.92
C ALA A 193 -25.49 5.77 7.99
N VAL A 194 -25.86 4.53 8.37
CA VAL A 194 -26.87 4.26 9.41
C VAL A 194 -26.40 4.73 10.77
N THR A 195 -25.13 4.55 11.09
CA THR A 195 -24.58 4.90 12.41
C THR A 195 -24.11 6.33 12.54
N GLY A 196 -23.85 7.02 11.42
CA GLY A 196 -23.21 8.35 11.40
C GLY A 196 -21.70 8.28 11.67
N ALA A 197 -21.06 7.17 11.35
CA ALA A 197 -19.61 7.03 11.34
C ALA A 197 -18.99 7.56 10.02
N THR A 198 -17.68 7.86 10.03
CA THR A 198 -16.96 8.30 8.85
C THR A 198 -15.90 7.28 8.46
N ILE A 199 -15.75 7.00 7.16
CA ILE A 199 -14.73 6.09 6.62
C ILE A 199 -13.56 6.93 6.06
N LEU A 200 -12.33 6.62 6.47
CA LEU A 200 -11.11 7.10 5.84
C LEU A 200 -10.44 5.91 5.15
N SER A 201 -10.48 5.86 3.82
CA SER A 201 -9.98 4.73 3.04
C SER A 201 -8.57 5.02 2.53
N ASP A 202 -7.58 4.27 3.03
CA ASP A 202 -6.23 4.26 2.45
C ASP A 202 -6.22 3.37 1.20
N GLU A 203 -6.15 4.03 0.03
CA GLU A 203 -6.19 3.40 -1.28
C GLU A 203 -4.85 3.50 -2.03
N ILE A 204 -3.76 3.69 -1.30
CA ILE A 204 -2.41 3.86 -1.88
C ILE A 204 -1.97 2.66 -2.75
N HIS A 205 -2.50 1.46 -2.49
CA HIS A 205 -2.24 0.25 -3.26
C HIS A 205 -3.28 -0.03 -4.36
N ALA A 206 -4.34 0.79 -4.49
CA ALA A 206 -5.45 0.53 -5.41
C ALA A 206 -5.04 0.36 -6.88
N PRO A 207 -4.06 1.12 -7.43
CA PRO A 207 -3.63 0.93 -8.82
C PRO A 207 -2.91 -0.40 -9.09
N LEU A 208 -2.59 -1.17 -8.06
CA LEU A 208 -1.81 -2.42 -8.14
C LEU A 208 -2.71 -3.67 -8.09
N ALA A 209 -3.93 -3.60 -8.61
CA ALA A 209 -4.79 -4.78 -8.79
C ALA A 209 -4.09 -5.79 -9.73
N LEU A 210 -3.93 -7.04 -9.28
CA LEU A 210 -3.30 -8.09 -10.07
C LEU A 210 -4.34 -8.76 -11.01
N PRO A 211 -3.90 -9.36 -12.13
CA PRO A 211 -4.79 -10.03 -13.08
C PRO A 211 -5.75 -11.00 -12.40
N GLY A 212 -7.02 -10.97 -12.83
CA GLY A 212 -8.10 -11.75 -12.22
C GLY A 212 -8.71 -11.16 -10.96
N SER A 213 -8.21 -9.99 -10.51
CA SER A 213 -8.75 -9.26 -9.36
C SER A 213 -9.18 -7.85 -9.75
N ARG A 214 -10.11 -7.29 -8.99
CA ARG A 214 -10.55 -5.90 -9.17
C ARG A 214 -10.54 -5.20 -7.82
N VAL A 215 -9.95 -4.02 -7.79
CA VAL A 215 -10.06 -3.09 -6.66
C VAL A 215 -11.22 -2.13 -6.93
N THR A 216 -12.06 -1.94 -5.94
CA THR A 216 -13.18 -0.98 -5.96
C THR A 216 -12.78 0.20 -5.07
N PRO A 217 -12.52 1.41 -5.60
CA PRO A 217 -12.35 2.59 -4.78
C PRO A 217 -13.60 2.86 -3.94
N VAL A 218 -13.46 3.20 -2.68
CA VAL A 218 -14.61 3.34 -1.77
C VAL A 218 -15.61 4.38 -2.25
N LEU A 219 -15.14 5.47 -2.85
CA LEU A 219 -16.00 6.55 -3.34
C LEU A 219 -16.80 6.22 -4.60
N THR A 220 -16.54 5.05 -5.24
CA THR A 220 -17.39 4.53 -6.33
C THR A 220 -18.60 3.76 -5.80
N VAL A 221 -18.65 3.48 -4.50
CA VAL A 221 -19.77 2.77 -3.87
C VAL A 221 -20.93 3.76 -3.65
N PRO A 222 -22.17 3.40 -4.03
CA PRO A 222 -23.32 4.27 -3.79
C PRO A 222 -23.45 4.69 -2.33
N GLY A 223 -23.65 5.98 -2.08
CA GLY A 223 -23.75 6.55 -0.73
C GLY A 223 -22.42 6.89 -0.05
N ALA A 224 -21.30 6.41 -0.54
CA ALA A 224 -20.00 6.65 0.08
C ALA A 224 -19.60 8.13 0.12
N GLY A 225 -20.02 8.93 -0.85
CA GLY A 225 -19.67 10.35 -0.93
C GLY A 225 -20.02 11.16 0.31
N GLU A 226 -21.02 10.77 1.06
CA GLU A 226 -21.46 11.48 2.29
C GLU A 226 -20.73 11.03 3.55
N VAL A 227 -20.15 9.81 3.53
CA VAL A 227 -19.59 9.17 4.72
C VAL A 227 -18.12 8.80 4.60
N ALA A 228 -17.50 8.99 3.43
CA ALA A 228 -16.13 8.53 3.20
C ALA A 228 -15.21 9.60 2.59
N TYR A 229 -13.92 9.44 2.87
CA TYR A 229 -12.80 10.07 2.17
C TYR A 229 -11.87 8.98 1.64
N ALA A 230 -11.29 9.18 0.45
CA ALA A 230 -10.23 8.34 -0.05
C ALA A 230 -8.87 9.05 0.06
N LEU A 231 -7.86 8.30 0.48
CA LEU A 231 -6.47 8.74 0.57
C LEU A 231 -5.67 8.01 -0.52
N VAL A 232 -5.14 8.75 -1.47
CA VAL A 232 -4.52 8.20 -2.68
C VAL A 232 -3.14 8.78 -2.93
N SER A 233 -2.26 8.01 -3.56
CA SER A 233 -0.91 8.47 -3.93
C SER A 233 -0.34 7.62 -5.06
N ALA A 234 0.53 8.22 -5.88
CA ALA A 234 1.38 7.51 -6.84
C ALA A 234 2.52 6.70 -6.17
N SER A 235 2.74 6.91 -4.88
CA SER A 235 3.93 6.42 -4.14
C SER A 235 4.16 4.92 -4.24
N LYS A 236 3.12 4.09 -4.19
CA LYS A 236 3.28 2.63 -4.23
C LYS A 236 3.24 2.09 -5.66
N ALA A 237 2.38 2.63 -6.51
CA ALA A 237 2.23 2.17 -7.88
C ALA A 237 3.41 2.52 -8.79
N TRP A 238 4.08 3.66 -8.54
CA TRP A 238 5.24 4.11 -9.33
C TRP A 238 6.54 4.26 -8.49
N ASN A 239 6.56 3.74 -7.25
CA ASN A 239 7.74 3.74 -6.37
C ASN A 239 8.27 5.14 -6.02
N LEU A 240 7.39 6.08 -5.70
CA LEU A 240 7.68 7.51 -5.48
C LEU A 240 7.60 7.94 -4.01
N ALA A 241 7.61 7.02 -3.05
CA ALA A 241 7.35 7.31 -1.63
C ALA A 241 8.26 8.41 -1.02
N GLY A 242 9.50 8.50 -1.49
CA GLY A 242 10.47 9.51 -1.05
C GLY A 242 10.14 10.93 -1.51
N LEU A 243 9.29 11.11 -2.52
CA LEU A 243 8.97 12.43 -3.10
C LEU A 243 7.83 13.15 -2.36
N LYS A 244 7.12 12.47 -1.44
CA LYS A 244 6.18 13.09 -0.51
C LYS A 244 5.02 13.85 -1.18
N CYS A 245 4.14 13.10 -1.86
CA CYS A 245 2.93 13.63 -2.47
C CYS A 245 1.79 12.60 -2.38
N ALA A 246 0.65 13.03 -1.86
CA ALA A 246 -0.59 12.27 -1.80
C ALA A 246 -1.79 13.21 -1.91
N MET A 247 -2.97 12.68 -1.93
CA MET A 247 -4.22 13.45 -2.03
C MET A 247 -5.29 12.84 -1.12
N VAL A 248 -6.10 13.73 -0.55
CA VAL A 248 -7.40 13.43 0.05
C VAL A 248 -8.46 13.71 -1.01
N ILE A 249 -9.29 12.71 -1.31
CA ILE A 249 -10.43 12.85 -2.21
C ILE A 249 -11.70 12.88 -1.36
N ALA A 250 -12.50 13.90 -1.52
CA ALA A 250 -13.84 13.98 -0.92
C ALA A 250 -14.90 13.49 -1.92
N GLY A 251 -15.91 12.80 -1.43
CA GLY A 251 -16.96 12.23 -2.31
C GLY A 251 -18.17 13.15 -2.54
N SER A 252 -18.22 14.33 -1.86
CA SER A 252 -19.29 15.29 -2.00
C SER A 252 -18.80 16.71 -1.74
N SER A 253 -19.56 17.71 -2.17
CA SER A 253 -19.24 19.13 -1.92
C SER A 253 -19.19 19.47 -0.42
N SER A 254 -20.01 18.82 0.41
CA SER A 254 -20.01 19.01 1.85
C SER A 254 -18.74 18.43 2.49
N ALA A 255 -18.31 17.24 2.05
CA ALA A 255 -17.06 16.63 2.48
C ALA A 255 -15.85 17.44 2.01
N ALA A 256 -15.88 17.98 0.78
CA ALA A 256 -14.82 18.83 0.23
C ALA A 256 -14.71 20.15 1.02
N ALA A 257 -15.83 20.80 1.34
CA ALA A 257 -15.85 22.01 2.16
C ALA A 257 -15.23 21.74 3.56
N ARG A 258 -15.49 20.58 4.12
CA ARG A 258 -14.85 20.14 5.38
C ARG A 258 -13.35 19.93 5.21
N ALA A 259 -12.91 19.18 4.18
CA ALA A 259 -11.49 18.95 3.89
C ALA A 259 -10.74 20.27 3.57
N ALA A 260 -11.42 21.29 3.05
CA ALA A 260 -10.84 22.61 2.84
C ALA A 260 -10.41 23.32 4.13
N ALA A 261 -10.95 22.90 5.29
CA ALA A 261 -10.56 23.39 6.61
C ALA A 261 -9.28 22.72 7.17
N LEU A 262 -8.67 21.79 6.45
CA LEU A 262 -7.34 21.30 6.80
C LEU A 262 -6.33 22.45 6.92
N PRO A 263 -5.39 22.38 7.87
CA PRO A 263 -4.42 23.46 8.08
C PRO A 263 -3.74 23.84 6.76
N PRO A 264 -3.65 25.13 6.40
CA PRO A 264 -3.01 25.56 5.16
C PRO A 264 -1.59 25.01 4.98
N ASP A 265 -0.85 24.87 6.08
CA ASP A 265 0.49 24.33 6.12
C ASP A 265 0.58 22.88 5.60
N THR A 266 -0.48 22.09 5.73
CA THR A 266 -0.57 20.73 5.17
C THR A 266 -0.34 20.72 3.67
N ARG A 267 -0.81 21.74 2.95
CA ARG A 267 -0.62 21.90 1.50
C ARG A 267 0.78 22.39 1.16
N TRP A 268 1.33 23.31 1.95
CA TRP A 268 2.68 23.85 1.74
C TRP A 268 3.80 22.84 1.96
N ARG A 269 3.54 21.77 2.70
CA ARG A 269 4.50 20.68 2.96
C ARG A 269 4.57 19.64 1.84
N VAL A 270 3.71 19.71 0.84
CA VAL A 270 3.76 18.78 -0.30
C VAL A 270 5.05 19.00 -1.08
N GLY A 271 5.76 17.93 -1.38
CA GLY A 271 7.00 18.02 -2.13
C GLY A 271 6.74 18.42 -3.59
N HIS A 272 7.36 19.50 -4.08
CA HIS A 272 7.20 19.97 -5.45
C HIS A 272 7.54 18.89 -6.49
N PHE A 273 8.69 18.24 -6.33
CA PHE A 273 9.05 17.10 -7.19
C PHE A 273 8.09 15.92 -7.06
N GLY A 274 7.44 15.78 -5.90
CA GLY A 274 6.38 14.80 -5.69
C GLY A 274 5.13 15.11 -6.52
N VAL A 275 4.73 16.38 -6.59
CA VAL A 275 3.60 16.84 -7.44
C VAL A 275 3.91 16.57 -8.90
N LEU A 276 5.05 17.04 -9.41
CA LEU A 276 5.48 16.85 -10.80
C LEU A 276 5.54 15.37 -11.19
N ALA A 277 6.19 14.56 -10.35
CA ALA A 277 6.32 13.13 -10.57
C ALA A 277 4.98 12.40 -10.54
N SER A 278 4.10 12.73 -9.60
CA SER A 278 2.77 12.11 -9.47
C SER A 278 1.86 12.52 -10.63
N THR A 279 1.91 13.77 -11.06
CA THR A 279 1.19 14.25 -12.26
C THR A 279 1.62 13.46 -13.50
N ALA A 280 2.94 13.33 -13.74
CA ALA A 280 3.46 12.56 -14.86
C ALA A 280 3.11 11.06 -14.76
N ALA A 281 3.10 10.51 -13.54
CA ALA A 281 2.73 9.11 -13.29
C ALA A 281 1.26 8.84 -13.67
N PHE A 282 0.33 9.66 -13.19
CA PHE A 282 -1.10 9.49 -13.48
C PHE A 282 -1.44 9.82 -14.93
N ALA A 283 -0.85 10.89 -15.50
CA ALA A 283 -1.16 11.33 -16.86
C ALA A 283 -0.57 10.40 -17.94
N ALA A 284 0.65 9.89 -17.76
CA ALA A 284 1.39 9.18 -18.79
C ALA A 284 2.06 7.87 -18.34
N GLY A 285 2.00 7.52 -17.05
CA GLY A 285 2.68 6.35 -16.48
C GLY A 285 1.89 5.03 -16.60
N ARG A 286 0.69 5.02 -17.16
CA ARG A 286 -0.17 3.82 -17.28
C ARG A 286 0.48 2.65 -18.05
N PRO A 287 1.17 2.86 -19.18
CA PRO A 287 1.83 1.75 -19.88
C PRO A 287 2.86 1.05 -18.99
N TRP A 288 3.70 1.81 -18.29
CA TRP A 288 4.66 1.26 -17.33
C TRP A 288 3.97 0.53 -16.17
N LEU A 289 2.86 1.06 -15.64
CA LEU A 289 2.08 0.41 -14.59
C LEU A 289 1.49 -0.93 -15.07
N ALA A 290 1.03 -1.01 -16.31
CA ALA A 290 0.53 -2.26 -16.89
C ALA A 290 1.64 -3.31 -16.99
N GLU A 291 2.85 -2.93 -17.42
CA GLU A 291 4.01 -3.80 -17.42
C GLU A 291 4.42 -4.23 -16.01
N LEU A 292 4.37 -3.31 -15.04
CA LEU A 292 4.63 -3.62 -13.63
C LEU A 292 3.65 -4.67 -13.11
N VAL A 293 2.36 -4.47 -13.31
CA VAL A 293 1.31 -5.39 -12.84
C VAL A 293 1.49 -6.78 -13.46
N ALA A 294 1.79 -6.85 -14.75
CA ALA A 294 2.11 -8.11 -15.42
C ALA A 294 3.37 -8.77 -14.83
N THR A 295 4.42 -8.00 -14.59
CA THR A 295 5.66 -8.48 -13.95
C THR A 295 5.40 -8.99 -12.54
N LEU A 296 4.61 -8.27 -11.75
CA LEU A 296 4.26 -8.69 -10.38
C LEU A 296 3.43 -9.99 -10.36
N ASP A 297 2.52 -10.17 -11.31
CA ASP A 297 1.73 -11.40 -11.43
C ASP A 297 2.60 -12.61 -11.77
N GLN A 298 3.58 -12.43 -12.66
CA GLN A 298 4.59 -13.45 -12.95
C GLN A 298 5.43 -13.78 -11.71
N ARG A 299 5.90 -12.75 -10.97
CA ARG A 299 6.65 -12.94 -9.72
C ARG A 299 5.83 -13.66 -8.66
N LYS A 300 4.56 -13.31 -8.52
CA LYS A 300 3.61 -13.98 -7.63
C LYS A 300 3.50 -15.47 -7.97
N SER A 301 3.31 -15.80 -9.25
CA SER A 301 3.16 -17.17 -9.73
C SER A 301 4.45 -17.99 -9.54
N TRP A 302 5.60 -17.40 -9.86
CA TRP A 302 6.92 -17.99 -9.63
C TRP A 302 7.16 -18.22 -8.13
N LEU A 303 6.89 -17.21 -7.28
CA LEU A 303 7.09 -17.29 -5.85
C LEU A 303 6.25 -18.42 -5.22
N ALA A 304 5.02 -18.62 -5.69
CA ALA A 304 4.16 -19.70 -5.22
C ALA A 304 4.84 -21.08 -5.38
N GLY A 305 5.35 -21.38 -6.57
CA GLY A 305 6.02 -22.66 -6.83
C GLY A 305 7.30 -22.84 -6.02
N VAL A 306 8.10 -21.78 -5.88
CA VAL A 306 9.37 -21.87 -5.13
C VAL A 306 9.13 -21.98 -3.62
N LEU A 307 8.12 -21.33 -3.07
CA LEU A 307 7.73 -21.47 -1.66
C LEU A 307 7.25 -22.91 -1.38
N GLU A 308 6.38 -23.45 -2.23
CA GLU A 308 5.91 -24.84 -2.10
C GLU A 308 7.06 -25.85 -2.13
N GLU A 309 8.03 -25.65 -3.02
CA GLU A 309 9.19 -26.55 -3.16
C GLU A 309 10.18 -26.41 -2.00
N ARG A 310 10.54 -25.19 -1.60
CA ARG A 310 11.68 -24.93 -0.72
C ARG A 310 11.34 -24.58 0.71
N LEU A 311 10.13 -24.09 0.94
CA LEU A 311 9.62 -23.62 2.23
C LEU A 311 8.18 -24.10 2.46
N PRO A 312 7.90 -25.43 2.36
CA PRO A 312 6.53 -25.95 2.51
C PRO A 312 5.93 -25.67 3.90
N GLY A 313 6.78 -25.36 4.89
CA GLY A 313 6.36 -24.92 6.24
C GLY A 313 5.90 -23.47 6.33
N LEU A 314 5.91 -22.72 5.21
CA LEU A 314 5.44 -21.33 5.11
C LEU A 314 4.31 -21.19 4.07
N PRO A 315 3.13 -21.76 4.35
CA PRO A 315 1.99 -21.56 3.44
C PRO A 315 1.65 -20.07 3.32
N TRP A 316 1.16 -19.68 2.15
CA TRP A 316 0.80 -18.28 1.91
C TRP A 316 -0.48 -18.17 1.10
N MET A 317 -1.12 -17.03 1.22
CA MET A 317 -2.23 -16.67 0.38
C MET A 317 -1.76 -15.69 -0.69
N ALA A 318 -1.97 -16.04 -1.97
CA ALA A 318 -1.61 -15.18 -3.07
C ALA A 318 -2.40 -13.85 -3.00
N PRO A 319 -1.72 -12.68 -3.06
CA PRO A 319 -2.39 -11.40 -2.99
C PRO A 319 -3.23 -11.14 -4.25
N GLN A 320 -4.32 -10.40 -4.07
CA GLN A 320 -5.17 -9.88 -5.14
C GLN A 320 -4.67 -8.53 -5.65
N ALA A 321 -3.92 -7.81 -4.83
CA ALA A 321 -3.32 -6.52 -5.19
C ALA A 321 -2.00 -6.31 -4.45
N GLY A 322 -1.13 -5.48 -5.04
CA GLY A 322 0.17 -5.14 -4.47
C GLY A 322 1.25 -6.18 -4.74
N TYR A 323 2.31 -6.07 -3.97
CA TYR A 323 3.53 -6.86 -4.14
C TYR A 323 4.07 -7.41 -2.80
N LEU A 324 3.15 -7.66 -1.87
CA LEU A 324 3.45 -8.12 -0.52
C LEU A 324 2.88 -9.54 -0.35
N ALA A 325 3.73 -10.49 0.00
CA ALA A 325 3.36 -11.84 0.34
C ALA A 325 3.16 -11.94 1.86
N TRP A 326 2.07 -12.59 2.27
CA TRP A 326 1.73 -12.85 3.66
C TRP A 326 1.86 -14.34 3.92
N LEU A 327 2.92 -14.71 4.67
CA LEU A 327 3.34 -16.09 4.89
C LEU A 327 2.93 -16.51 6.30
N ASP A 328 2.28 -17.66 6.42
CA ASP A 328 1.98 -18.27 7.72
C ASP A 328 3.20 -19.07 8.21
N CYS A 329 3.76 -18.66 9.33
CA CYS A 329 4.87 -19.35 9.98
C CYS A 329 4.48 -19.95 11.35
N SER A 330 3.19 -20.00 11.67
CA SER A 330 2.68 -20.50 12.96
C SER A 330 3.10 -21.94 13.26
N GLY A 331 3.31 -22.74 12.22
CA GLY A 331 3.80 -24.13 12.36
C GLY A 331 5.27 -24.24 12.74
N ILE A 332 6.07 -23.17 12.66
CA ILE A 332 7.52 -23.18 12.94
C ILE A 332 7.95 -22.18 14.00
N GLY A 333 7.07 -21.25 14.42
CA GLY A 333 7.36 -20.30 15.48
C GLY A 333 6.51 -19.04 15.42
N SER A 334 6.76 -18.09 16.32
CA SER A 334 6.17 -16.76 16.22
C SER A 334 6.81 -15.99 15.06
N GLY A 335 6.04 -15.07 14.46
CA GLY A 335 6.54 -14.23 13.36
C GLY A 335 7.82 -13.50 13.73
N SER A 336 7.90 -12.94 14.93
CA SER A 336 9.09 -12.24 15.43
C SER A 336 10.31 -13.16 15.57
N ALA A 337 10.14 -14.37 16.12
CA ALA A 337 11.26 -15.32 16.26
C ALA A 337 11.76 -15.81 14.89
N VAL A 338 10.83 -16.10 13.96
CA VAL A 338 11.19 -16.54 12.61
C VAL A 338 11.86 -15.40 11.84
N ALA A 339 11.34 -14.17 11.91
CA ALA A 339 11.95 -13.00 11.26
C ALA A 339 13.37 -12.72 11.79
N GLU A 340 13.59 -12.83 13.10
CA GLU A 340 14.90 -12.68 13.72
C GLU A 340 15.88 -13.76 13.24
N ARG A 341 15.43 -15.02 13.17
CA ARG A 341 16.23 -16.14 12.64
C ARG A 341 16.61 -15.91 11.17
N LEU A 342 15.66 -15.47 10.35
CA LEU A 342 15.90 -15.12 8.95
C LEU A 342 16.89 -13.96 8.82
N LEU A 343 16.81 -12.95 9.67
CA LEU A 343 17.73 -11.81 9.65
C LEU A 343 19.15 -12.22 10.09
N THR A 344 19.27 -12.95 11.17
CA THR A 344 20.56 -13.26 11.79
C THR A 344 21.31 -14.39 11.08
N GLN A 345 20.62 -15.46 10.71
CA GLN A 345 21.21 -16.65 10.08
C GLN A 345 21.06 -16.63 8.55
N GLY A 346 19.88 -16.24 8.04
CA GLY A 346 19.60 -16.17 6.61
C GLY A 346 20.11 -14.90 5.94
N ARG A 347 20.38 -13.83 6.70
CA ARG A 347 20.70 -12.50 6.16
C ARG A 347 19.62 -12.00 5.19
N VAL A 348 18.35 -12.23 5.56
CA VAL A 348 17.14 -11.78 4.84
C VAL A 348 16.24 -11.05 5.84
N ALA A 349 15.90 -9.82 5.55
CA ALA A 349 14.99 -9.02 6.36
C ALA A 349 13.56 -9.14 5.82
N VAL A 350 12.63 -9.60 6.66
CA VAL A 350 11.17 -9.62 6.42
C VAL A 350 10.47 -8.92 7.58
N GLU A 351 9.20 -8.56 7.42
CA GLU A 351 8.44 -7.95 8.52
C GLU A 351 7.70 -9.01 9.34
N PRO A 352 7.87 -9.05 10.68
CA PRO A 352 7.10 -9.94 11.53
C PRO A 352 5.63 -9.51 11.61
N GLY A 353 4.75 -10.49 11.62
CA GLY A 353 3.30 -10.27 11.55
C GLY A 353 2.72 -9.59 12.78
N GLU A 354 3.34 -9.74 13.94
CA GLU A 354 2.92 -9.11 15.20
C GLU A 354 2.86 -7.58 15.10
N ARG A 355 3.66 -6.97 14.21
CA ARG A 355 3.62 -5.52 13.95
C ARG A 355 2.32 -5.06 13.31
N PHE A 356 1.57 -5.97 12.69
CA PHE A 356 0.32 -5.67 11.99
C PHE A 356 -0.93 -5.82 12.90
N GLY A 357 -0.73 -5.93 14.20
CA GLY A 357 -1.77 -6.17 15.20
C GLY A 357 -1.82 -7.63 15.66
N ALA A 358 -2.63 -7.91 16.68
CA ALA A 358 -2.69 -9.23 17.29
C ALA A 358 -3.09 -10.35 16.30
N ALA A 359 -3.96 -10.04 15.32
CA ALA A 359 -4.36 -10.99 14.28
C ALA A 359 -3.23 -11.32 13.28
N GLY A 360 -2.13 -10.56 13.29
CA GLY A 360 -0.95 -10.83 12.48
C GLY A 360 0.04 -11.81 13.11
N ALA A 361 -0.17 -12.22 14.36
CA ALA A 361 0.72 -13.14 15.04
C ALA A 361 0.92 -14.44 14.26
N GLY A 362 2.15 -14.98 14.28
CA GLY A 362 2.50 -16.19 13.54
C GLY A 362 2.64 -16.02 12.04
N HIS A 363 2.74 -14.80 11.54
CA HIS A 363 2.92 -14.52 10.11
C HIS A 363 4.17 -13.69 9.84
N LEU A 364 4.54 -13.62 8.55
CA LEU A 364 5.60 -12.79 8.01
C LEU A 364 5.10 -12.05 6.79
N ARG A 365 5.51 -10.80 6.60
CA ARG A 365 5.31 -10.09 5.33
C ARG A 365 6.61 -9.99 4.54
N LEU A 366 6.59 -10.43 3.29
CA LEU A 366 7.69 -10.40 2.34
C LEU A 366 7.33 -9.55 1.13
N ASN A 367 8.21 -8.62 0.75
CA ASN A 367 8.11 -7.84 -0.47
C ASN A 367 8.74 -8.61 -1.64
N PHE A 368 7.95 -8.90 -2.70
CA PHE A 368 8.44 -9.61 -3.88
C PHE A 368 8.65 -8.71 -5.12
N ALA A 369 8.55 -7.37 -4.98
CA ALA A 369 8.78 -6.42 -6.07
C ALA A 369 10.27 -6.17 -6.31
N THR A 370 10.97 -7.20 -6.75
CA THR A 370 12.40 -7.18 -7.06
C THR A 370 12.72 -8.17 -8.20
N SER A 371 14.00 -8.39 -8.50
CA SER A 371 14.41 -9.36 -9.52
C SER A 371 14.16 -10.80 -9.06
N GLU A 372 13.93 -11.69 -10.01
CA GLU A 372 13.79 -13.12 -9.77
C GLU A 372 15.06 -13.70 -9.15
N GLU A 373 16.24 -13.28 -9.63
CA GLU A 373 17.54 -13.67 -9.09
C GLU A 373 17.66 -13.32 -7.60
N LEU A 374 17.26 -12.11 -7.21
CA LEU A 374 17.31 -11.66 -5.82
C LEU A 374 16.31 -12.42 -4.95
N LEU A 375 15.10 -12.67 -5.47
CA LEU A 375 14.11 -13.51 -4.76
C LEU A 375 14.61 -14.96 -4.60
N ALA A 376 15.18 -15.57 -5.66
CA ALA A 376 15.73 -16.91 -5.60
C ALA A 376 16.85 -17.02 -4.55
N LEU A 377 17.75 -16.02 -4.52
CA LEU A 377 18.81 -15.94 -3.52
C LEU A 377 18.21 -15.80 -2.10
N ALA A 378 17.21 -14.96 -1.93
CA ALA A 378 16.56 -14.76 -0.63
C ALA A 378 15.87 -16.03 -0.14
N ILE A 379 15.05 -16.67 -0.98
CA ILE A 379 14.36 -17.92 -0.62
C ILE A 379 15.35 -19.04 -0.32
N GLY A 380 16.46 -19.13 -1.08
CA GLY A 380 17.53 -20.10 -0.78
C GLY A 380 18.16 -19.88 0.61
N ARG A 381 18.41 -18.61 0.98
CA ARG A 381 18.91 -18.26 2.33
C ARG A 381 17.88 -18.51 3.43
N MET A 382 16.61 -18.20 3.17
CA MET A 382 15.51 -18.50 4.10
C MET A 382 15.40 -19.99 4.36
N ALA A 383 15.43 -20.82 3.30
CA ALA A 383 15.39 -22.28 3.42
C ALA A 383 16.60 -22.81 4.22
N GLY A 384 17.81 -22.32 3.94
CA GLY A 384 19.01 -22.70 4.72
C GLY A 384 18.88 -22.32 6.19
N ALA A 385 18.31 -21.17 6.51
CA ALA A 385 18.13 -20.73 7.88
C ALA A 385 17.00 -21.47 8.61
N LEU A 386 15.96 -21.94 7.94
CA LEU A 386 14.79 -22.56 8.59
C LEU A 386 14.88 -24.10 8.65
N ASN A 387 15.66 -24.73 7.76
CA ASN A 387 15.80 -26.19 7.69
C ASN A 387 17.09 -26.71 8.38
N GLY A 388 17.99 -25.81 8.77
CA GLY A 388 19.19 -26.09 9.57
C GLY A 388 18.95 -25.85 11.04
#